data_e6ad4d42fd260f961741c31f1c4c8a61
#
_entry.id   e6ad4d42fd260f961741c31f1c4c8a61
#
_cell.length_a   1.000
_cell.length_b   1.000
_cell.length_c   1.000
_cell.angle_alpha   90.00
_cell.angle_beta   90.00
_cell.angle_gamma   90.00
#
_symmetry.space_group_name_H-M   'P 1'
#
loop_
_entity.id
_entity.type
_entity.pdbx_description
1 polymer ?
#
loop_
_entity_poly.entity_id
_entity_poly.type
_entity_poly.pdbx_seq_one_letter_code
_entity_poly.pdbx_strand_id
1 'polypeptide(L)'
;MRKTLLATGLILASISAAHANTQTMSNFSYDYAEARVGISPLTYGAGFSKSIHPNAHVTGHIDTEFDDDWDIGLGVGFHAPVNNWADITGELKVRNTKNEPELKSSSSKTGMEVNIGIRQWLGPQLEVGGQVGHLNIDDHEKTIGNIYARFHATELFSIGIQGRLNDIYDDQIMLTTRFKI
;
A
#
# COMPACT_ATOMS: atom_id res chain seq x y z
N MET A 1 -11.67 16.37 17.07
CA MET A 1 -10.41 15.89 16.47
C MET A 1 -9.33 15.43 17.47
N ARG A 2 -9.08 16.10 18.61
CA ARG A 2 -8.07 15.63 19.63
C ARG A 2 -8.37 14.28 20.30
N LYS A 3 -9.63 13.86 20.38
CA LYS A 3 -10.04 12.62 21.07
C LYS A 3 -9.85 11.35 20.24
N THR A 4 -9.91 11.46 18.92
CA THR A 4 -9.70 10.34 17.99
C THR A 4 -8.22 9.97 17.85
N LEU A 5 -7.32 10.95 17.86
CA LEU A 5 -5.86 10.71 17.85
C LEU A 5 -5.35 9.97 19.10
N LEU A 6 -5.96 10.22 20.24
CA LEU A 6 -5.62 9.51 21.50
C LEU A 6 -6.06 8.05 21.47
N ALA A 7 -7.20 7.73 20.87
CA ALA A 7 -7.69 6.35 20.76
C ALA A 7 -6.81 5.51 19.81
N THR A 8 -6.35 6.08 18.70
CA THR A 8 -5.46 5.40 17.73
C THR A 8 -4.08 5.15 18.35
N GLY A 9 -3.55 6.08 19.13
CA GLY A 9 -2.28 5.92 19.84
C GLY A 9 -2.31 4.85 20.92
N LEU A 10 -3.44 4.67 21.61
CA LEU A 10 -3.58 3.63 22.66
C LEU A 10 -3.67 2.22 22.08
N ILE A 11 -4.29 2.05 20.91
CA ILE A 11 -4.37 0.75 20.23
C ILE A 11 -2.97 0.30 19.77
N LEU A 12 -2.15 1.21 19.25
CA LEU A 12 -0.77 0.91 18.86
C LEU A 12 0.14 0.58 20.07
N ALA A 13 -0.07 1.24 21.20
CA ALA A 13 0.70 1.00 22.43
C ALA A 13 0.35 -0.36 23.09
N SER A 14 -0.89 -0.82 22.97
CA SER A 14 -1.32 -2.10 23.56
C SER A 14 -0.82 -3.32 22.80
N ILE A 15 -0.51 -3.19 21.53
CA ILE A 15 0.04 -4.27 20.70
C ILE A 15 1.51 -4.57 21.04
N SER A 16 2.26 -3.55 21.49
CA SER A 16 3.68 -3.69 21.85
C SER A 16 3.92 -4.46 23.16
N ALA A 17 2.93 -4.59 24.01
CA ALA A 17 3.08 -5.22 25.34
C ALA A 17 2.87 -6.75 25.33
N ALA A 18 2.41 -7.34 24.24
CA ALA A 18 2.01 -8.75 24.21
C ALA A 18 3.10 -9.73 23.72
N HIS A 19 4.24 -9.28 23.22
CA HIS A 19 5.25 -10.15 22.60
C HIS A 19 6.69 -9.87 23.02
N ALA A 20 6.94 -9.95 24.31
CA ALA A 20 8.32 -10.03 24.79
C ALA A 20 8.73 -11.51 24.89
N ASN A 21 8.97 -12.25 23.79
CA ASN A 21 9.89 -13.40 23.81
C ASN A 21 9.93 -14.37 22.62
N THR A 22 9.30 -14.07 21.48
CA THR A 22 9.66 -14.77 20.24
C THR A 22 9.64 -13.75 19.13
N GLN A 23 10.80 -13.45 18.56
CA GLN A 23 10.84 -12.74 17.28
C GLN A 23 10.21 -13.65 16.21
N THR A 24 8.92 -13.54 16.05
CA THR A 24 8.22 -14.11 14.89
C THR A 24 8.66 -13.28 13.70
N MET A 25 9.45 -13.87 12.82
CA MET A 25 9.76 -13.23 11.54
C MET A 25 8.52 -13.27 10.65
N SER A 26 8.30 -12.22 9.89
CA SER A 26 7.22 -12.19 8.90
C SER A 26 7.37 -13.31 7.88
N ASN A 27 6.27 -14.00 7.57
CA ASN A 27 6.18 -15.00 6.51
C ASN A 27 5.82 -14.38 5.15
N PHE A 28 5.73 -13.05 5.08
CA PHE A 28 5.48 -12.33 3.83
C PHE A 28 6.80 -11.84 3.23
N SER A 29 6.91 -11.89 1.89
CA SER A 29 7.99 -11.21 1.20
C SER A 29 7.62 -9.74 0.99
N TYR A 30 8.56 -8.87 1.31
CA TYR A 30 8.52 -7.43 0.98
C TYR A 30 9.53 -7.07 -0.12
N ASP A 31 10.15 -8.09 -0.74
CA ASP A 31 11.06 -7.97 -1.87
C ASP A 31 10.33 -8.37 -3.15
N TYR A 32 9.86 -7.39 -3.93
CA TYR A 32 9.12 -7.68 -5.16
C TYR A 32 9.14 -6.52 -6.15
N ALA A 33 8.95 -6.87 -7.43
CA ALA A 33 8.50 -5.97 -8.47
C ALA A 33 7.05 -6.31 -8.84
N GLU A 34 6.25 -5.30 -9.16
CA GLU A 34 4.82 -5.45 -9.46
C GLU A 34 4.47 -4.71 -10.75
N ALA A 35 3.60 -5.31 -11.57
CA ALA A 35 2.91 -4.63 -12.66
C ALA A 35 1.41 -4.65 -12.39
N ARG A 36 0.73 -3.57 -12.79
CA ARG A 36 -0.69 -3.35 -12.54
C ARG A 36 -1.41 -2.86 -13.78
N VAL A 37 -2.66 -3.27 -13.93
CA VAL A 37 -3.57 -2.73 -14.96
C VAL A 37 -4.91 -2.43 -14.29
N GLY A 38 -5.29 -1.17 -14.24
CA GLY A 38 -6.61 -0.70 -13.81
C GLY A 38 -7.62 -0.82 -14.92
N ILE A 39 -8.89 -1.05 -14.57
CA ILE A 39 -9.95 -1.32 -15.54
C ILE A 39 -10.83 -0.10 -15.77
N SER A 40 -11.06 0.71 -14.72
CA SER A 40 -11.94 1.88 -14.82
C SER A 40 -11.49 2.96 -13.84
N PRO A 41 -10.81 4.00 -14.32
CA PRO A 41 -10.29 4.21 -15.68
C PRO A 41 -9.18 3.22 -16.04
N LEU A 42 -8.85 3.09 -17.33
CA LEU A 42 -7.77 2.22 -17.78
C LEU A 42 -6.42 2.85 -17.45
N THR A 43 -5.74 2.29 -16.47
CA THR A 43 -4.42 2.73 -16.02
C THR A 43 -3.40 1.61 -16.11
N TYR A 44 -2.15 1.98 -16.27
CA TYR A 44 -1.02 1.06 -16.26
C TYR A 44 -0.07 1.48 -15.15
N GLY A 45 0.40 0.53 -14.39
CA GLY A 45 1.25 0.82 -13.27
C GLY A 45 2.38 -0.18 -13.08
N ALA A 46 3.42 0.30 -12.47
CA ALA A 46 4.53 -0.50 -11.98
C ALA A 46 4.83 -0.13 -10.53
N GLY A 47 5.35 -1.07 -9.78
CA GLY A 47 5.76 -0.82 -8.41
C GLY A 47 6.89 -1.75 -7.99
N PHE A 48 7.52 -1.39 -6.90
CA PHE A 48 8.51 -2.23 -6.26
C PHE A 48 8.47 -2.08 -4.74
N SER A 49 9.01 -3.07 -4.08
CA SER A 49 9.30 -3.04 -2.65
C SER A 49 10.62 -3.77 -2.42
N LYS A 50 11.44 -3.27 -1.50
CA LYS A 50 12.70 -3.86 -1.11
C LYS A 50 12.94 -3.74 0.37
N SER A 51 13.15 -4.88 1.03
CA SER A 51 13.49 -4.93 2.45
C SER A 51 14.85 -4.26 2.70
N ILE A 52 14.89 -3.38 3.68
CA ILE A 52 16.10 -2.70 4.17
C ILE A 52 16.40 -3.08 5.63
N HIS A 53 15.43 -3.69 6.29
CA HIS A 53 15.52 -4.18 7.66
C HIS A 53 14.49 -5.31 7.84
N PRO A 54 14.64 -6.25 8.81
CA PRO A 54 13.64 -7.29 9.06
C PRO A 54 12.20 -6.83 9.23
N ASN A 55 11.99 -5.57 9.62
CA ASN A 55 10.66 -4.98 9.82
C ASN A 55 10.44 -3.71 9.01
N ALA A 56 11.31 -3.39 8.04
CA ALA A 56 11.17 -2.19 7.22
C ALA A 56 11.60 -2.43 5.77
N HIS A 57 10.92 -1.73 4.86
CA HIS A 57 11.18 -1.79 3.42
C HIS A 57 11.05 -0.41 2.79
N VAL A 58 11.70 -0.19 1.67
CA VAL A 58 11.40 0.92 0.78
C VAL A 58 10.38 0.46 -0.25
N THR A 59 9.51 1.37 -0.68
CA THR A 59 8.48 1.07 -1.67
C THR A 59 8.35 2.22 -2.64
N GLY A 60 7.99 1.91 -3.88
CA GLY A 60 7.71 2.91 -4.88
C GLY A 60 6.74 2.41 -5.92
N HIS A 61 6.04 3.36 -6.55
CA HIS A 61 5.11 3.06 -7.63
C HIS A 61 5.04 4.22 -8.63
N ILE A 62 4.58 3.87 -9.82
CA ILE A 62 4.15 4.80 -10.86
C ILE A 62 2.88 4.22 -11.51
N ASP A 63 1.87 5.05 -11.69
CA ASP A 63 0.64 4.75 -12.41
C ASP A 63 0.35 5.88 -13.41
N THR A 64 -0.27 5.56 -14.57
CA THR A 64 -0.58 6.50 -15.65
C THR A 64 -1.70 5.96 -16.54
N GLU A 65 -2.51 6.86 -17.09
CA GLU A 65 -3.46 6.57 -18.17
C GLU A 65 -2.81 6.74 -19.56
N PHE A 66 -1.56 7.25 -19.62
CA PHE A 66 -0.85 7.69 -20.82
C PHE A 66 -1.50 8.89 -21.53
N ASP A 67 -2.21 9.74 -20.78
CA ASP A 67 -2.83 10.97 -21.30
C ASP A 67 -2.23 12.23 -20.63
N ASP A 68 -0.89 12.34 -20.68
CA ASP A 68 -0.10 13.42 -20.05
C ASP A 68 -0.28 13.50 -18.53
N ASP A 69 -0.51 12.35 -17.90
CA ASP A 69 -0.77 12.13 -16.49
C ASP A 69 0.27 11.21 -15.86
N TRP A 70 0.45 11.32 -14.57
CA TRP A 70 1.17 10.36 -13.75
C TRP A 70 0.80 10.48 -12.28
N ASP A 71 1.00 9.38 -11.59
CA ASP A 71 1.03 9.31 -10.14
C ASP A 71 2.25 8.50 -9.70
N ILE A 72 3.22 9.17 -9.10
CA ILE A 72 4.47 8.58 -8.64
C ILE A 72 4.52 8.66 -7.12
N GLY A 73 4.77 7.54 -6.46
CA GLY A 73 4.96 7.49 -5.02
C GLY A 73 6.26 6.81 -4.65
N LEU A 74 6.95 7.36 -3.65
CA LEU A 74 8.14 6.79 -3.04
C LEU A 74 8.06 6.90 -1.53
N GLY A 75 8.44 5.82 -0.82
CA GLY A 75 8.32 5.84 0.63
C GLY A 75 9.01 4.70 1.34
N VAL A 76 8.75 4.66 2.64
CA VAL A 76 9.20 3.62 3.55
C VAL A 76 7.99 2.94 4.16
N GLY A 77 8.08 1.64 4.31
CA GLY A 77 7.08 0.83 4.97
C GLY A 77 7.68 0.12 6.18
N PHE A 78 6.81 -0.11 7.15
CA PHE A 78 7.09 -0.92 8.33
C PHE A 78 6.09 -2.06 8.39
N HIS A 79 6.53 -3.20 8.89
CA HIS A 79 5.66 -4.34 9.12
C HIS A 79 6.02 -5.04 10.43
N ALA A 80 4.99 -5.52 11.10
CA ALA A 80 5.11 -6.26 12.34
C ALA A 80 4.25 -7.53 12.26
N PRO A 81 4.83 -8.71 12.42
CA PRO A 81 4.07 -9.95 12.46
C PRO A 81 3.20 -9.99 13.72
N VAL A 82 1.91 -10.21 13.52
CA VAL A 82 0.95 -10.46 14.62
C VAL A 82 0.99 -11.95 14.99
N ASN A 83 1.13 -12.78 13.97
CA ASN A 83 1.28 -14.22 14.07
C ASN A 83 1.90 -14.76 12.76
N ASN A 84 2.02 -16.09 12.65
CA ASN A 84 2.60 -16.72 11.45
C ASN A 84 1.79 -16.51 10.15
N TRP A 85 0.58 -15.95 10.23
CA TRP A 85 -0.33 -15.80 9.11
C TRP A 85 -0.73 -14.35 8.83
N ALA A 86 -0.33 -13.40 9.68
CA ALA A 86 -0.74 -12.01 9.56
C ALA A 86 0.34 -11.03 9.99
N ASP A 87 0.50 -9.98 9.17
CA ASP A 87 1.29 -8.80 9.48
C ASP A 87 0.41 -7.56 9.55
N ILE A 88 0.69 -6.68 10.51
CA ILE A 88 0.26 -5.28 10.45
C ILE A 88 1.31 -4.50 9.68
N THR A 89 0.87 -3.60 8.80
CA THR A 89 1.73 -2.76 7.98
C THR A 89 1.45 -1.28 8.20
N GLY A 90 2.47 -0.46 8.05
CA GLY A 90 2.37 0.99 8.00
C GLY A 90 3.29 1.52 6.93
N GLU A 91 2.86 2.53 6.18
CA GLU A 91 3.65 3.13 5.10
C GLU A 91 3.58 4.66 5.17
N LEU A 92 4.69 5.29 4.89
CA LEU A 92 4.79 6.73 4.69
C LEU A 92 5.39 6.97 3.31
N LYS A 93 4.67 7.69 2.44
CA LYS A 93 5.09 7.97 1.07
C LYS A 93 5.02 9.45 0.77
N VAL A 94 5.93 9.90 -0.08
CA VAL A 94 5.81 11.16 -0.83
C VAL A 94 5.23 10.80 -2.19
N ARG A 95 4.18 11.50 -2.59
CA ARG A 95 3.54 11.33 -3.90
C ARG A 95 3.69 12.59 -4.73
N ASN A 96 3.94 12.41 -6.02
CA ASN A 96 3.86 13.48 -7.02
C ASN A 96 2.87 13.03 -8.09
N THR A 97 1.85 13.82 -8.30
CA THR A 97 0.80 13.53 -9.28
C THR A 97 0.58 14.69 -10.24
N LYS A 98 0.23 14.37 -11.46
CA LYS A 98 -0.25 15.30 -12.48
C LYS A 98 -1.60 14.80 -12.98
N ASN A 99 -2.50 15.71 -13.29
CA ASN A 99 -3.81 15.41 -13.89
C ASN A 99 -4.85 14.81 -12.93
N GLU A 100 -4.90 15.30 -11.69
CA GLU A 100 -6.06 15.01 -10.86
C GLU A 100 -7.24 15.91 -11.30
N PRO A 101 -8.43 15.34 -11.58
CA PRO A 101 -9.60 16.11 -12.03
C PRO A 101 -10.01 17.23 -11.09
N GLU A 102 -9.78 17.07 -9.80
CA GLU A 102 -10.09 18.07 -8.78
C GLU A 102 -9.08 19.20 -8.72
N LEU A 103 -7.83 18.98 -9.08
CA LEU A 103 -6.74 19.95 -8.98
C LEU A 103 -6.72 20.95 -10.14
N LYS A 104 -7.44 20.69 -11.24
CA LYS A 104 -7.62 21.57 -12.44
C LYS A 104 -6.36 22.34 -12.84
N SER A 105 -5.18 21.80 -12.58
CA SER A 105 -3.90 22.44 -12.81
C SER A 105 -3.09 21.61 -13.81
N SER A 106 -2.49 22.28 -14.77
CA SER A 106 -1.55 21.66 -15.72
C SER A 106 -0.17 21.37 -15.09
N SER A 107 0.04 21.70 -13.83
CA SER A 107 1.29 21.47 -13.11
C SER A 107 1.17 20.27 -12.15
N SER A 108 2.27 19.54 -12.00
CA SER A 108 2.33 18.46 -11.02
C SER A 108 2.25 19.00 -9.58
N LYS A 109 1.65 18.21 -8.70
CA LYS A 109 1.50 18.48 -7.28
C LYS A 109 2.19 17.40 -6.46
N THR A 110 2.75 17.81 -5.33
CA THR A 110 3.44 16.89 -4.42
C THR A 110 2.73 16.88 -3.09
N GLY A 111 2.60 15.70 -2.52
CA GLY A 111 1.93 15.49 -1.24
C GLY A 111 2.53 14.36 -0.43
N MET A 112 1.88 14.07 0.68
CA MET A 112 2.25 12.98 1.59
C MET A 112 1.08 12.02 1.79
N GLU A 113 1.42 10.74 1.86
CA GLU A 113 0.49 9.64 2.12
C GLU A 113 0.96 8.84 3.33
N VAL A 114 0.03 8.58 4.24
CA VAL A 114 0.26 7.70 5.40
C VAL A 114 -0.78 6.60 5.36
N ASN A 115 -0.35 5.34 5.40
CA ASN A 115 -1.21 4.17 5.39
C ASN A 115 -0.99 3.29 6.62
N ILE A 116 -2.06 2.64 7.03
CA ILE A 116 -2.01 1.49 7.94
C ILE A 116 -2.82 0.35 7.33
N GLY A 117 -2.35 -0.88 7.50
CA GLY A 117 -2.98 -2.03 6.88
C GLY A 117 -2.68 -3.35 7.56
N ILE A 118 -3.22 -4.38 6.96
CA ILE A 118 -3.02 -5.77 7.34
C ILE A 118 -2.79 -6.62 6.10
N ARG A 119 -1.91 -7.60 6.22
CA ARG A 119 -1.72 -8.70 5.27
C ARG A 119 -2.00 -10.00 5.98
N GLN A 120 -2.72 -10.91 5.33
CA GLN A 120 -3.08 -12.19 5.92
C GLN A 120 -3.05 -13.31 4.90
N TRP A 121 -2.47 -14.44 5.28
CA TRP A 121 -2.62 -15.70 4.57
C TRP A 121 -3.95 -16.36 4.94
N LEU A 122 -4.78 -16.66 3.96
CA LEU A 122 -5.99 -17.48 4.12
C LEU A 122 -5.73 -18.97 3.83
N GLY A 123 -4.54 -19.28 3.35
CA GLY A 123 -4.08 -20.62 3.03
C GLY A 123 -2.67 -20.57 2.45
N PRO A 124 -2.11 -21.70 2.04
CA PRO A 124 -0.72 -21.76 1.59
C PRO A 124 -0.37 -20.88 0.38
N GLN A 125 -1.37 -20.54 -0.44
CA GLN A 125 -1.18 -19.81 -1.69
C GLN A 125 -2.06 -18.57 -1.82
N LEU A 126 -2.99 -18.33 -0.88
CA LEU A 126 -3.92 -17.22 -0.95
C LEU A 126 -3.61 -16.18 0.12
N GLU A 127 -3.18 -15.02 -0.31
CA GLU A 127 -2.95 -13.83 0.50
C GLU A 127 -4.10 -12.84 0.28
N VAL A 128 -4.59 -12.24 1.35
CA VAL A 128 -5.49 -11.08 1.30
C VAL A 128 -4.91 -9.96 2.13
N GLY A 129 -5.33 -8.74 1.84
CA GLY A 129 -4.94 -7.61 2.65
C GLY A 129 -5.79 -6.38 2.37
N GLY A 130 -5.60 -5.40 3.22
CA GLY A 130 -6.23 -4.11 3.07
C GLY A 130 -5.45 -3.04 3.79
N GLN A 131 -5.58 -1.82 3.29
CA GLN A 131 -4.97 -0.61 3.86
C GLN A 131 -5.99 0.50 3.85
N VAL A 132 -5.91 1.35 4.85
CA VAL A 132 -6.58 2.64 4.88
C VAL A 132 -5.52 3.70 5.11
N GLY A 133 -5.64 4.82 4.41
CA GLY A 133 -4.65 5.88 4.47
C GLY A 133 -5.25 7.27 4.42
N HIS A 134 -4.38 8.20 4.63
CA HIS A 134 -4.65 9.62 4.50
C HIS A 134 -3.64 10.21 3.52
N LEU A 135 -4.15 10.82 2.47
CA LEU A 135 -3.39 11.49 1.43
C LEU A 135 -3.63 12.99 1.53
N ASN A 136 -2.58 13.77 1.59
CA ASN A 136 -2.63 15.23 1.56
C ASN A 136 -1.76 15.72 0.39
N ILE A 137 -2.41 16.33 -0.61
CA ILE A 137 -1.76 16.92 -1.79
C ILE A 137 -2.30 18.33 -1.98
N ASP A 138 -1.43 19.34 -1.93
CA ASP A 138 -1.74 20.75 -2.25
C ASP A 138 -3.01 21.26 -1.51
N ASP A 139 -3.07 21.07 -0.19
CA ASP A 139 -4.21 21.42 0.68
C ASP A 139 -5.49 20.59 0.47
N HIS A 140 -5.47 19.59 -0.40
CA HIS A 140 -6.54 18.61 -0.54
C HIS A 140 -6.24 17.36 0.29
N GLU A 141 -7.15 17.07 1.21
CA GLU A 141 -7.06 15.91 2.09
C GLU A 141 -8.07 14.84 1.66
N LYS A 142 -7.59 13.61 1.44
CA LYS A 142 -8.42 12.46 1.10
C LYS A 142 -8.15 11.29 2.05
N THR A 143 -9.19 10.57 2.39
CA THR A 143 -9.04 9.23 2.96
C THR A 143 -9.09 8.23 1.84
N ILE A 144 -8.03 7.47 1.67
CA ILE A 144 -7.87 6.47 0.62
C ILE A 144 -7.96 5.07 1.21
N GLY A 145 -8.35 4.11 0.38
CA GLY A 145 -8.45 2.70 0.77
C GLY A 145 -7.90 1.77 -0.31
N ASN A 146 -7.45 0.60 0.12
CA ASN A 146 -6.97 -0.44 -0.76
C ASN A 146 -7.32 -1.80 -0.14
N ILE A 147 -7.90 -2.69 -0.94
CA ILE A 147 -8.13 -4.09 -0.59
C ILE A 147 -7.63 -4.97 -1.71
N TYR A 148 -7.11 -6.14 -1.39
CA TYR A 148 -6.65 -7.06 -2.42
C TYR A 148 -6.77 -8.53 -2.01
N ALA A 149 -6.83 -9.38 -3.02
CA ALA A 149 -6.61 -10.80 -2.92
C ALA A 149 -5.54 -11.22 -3.94
N ARG A 150 -4.59 -12.06 -3.53
CA ARG A 150 -3.46 -12.49 -4.35
C ARG A 150 -3.25 -13.99 -4.24
N PHE A 151 -3.14 -14.63 -5.38
CA PHE A 151 -2.80 -16.05 -5.49
C PHE A 151 -1.32 -16.20 -5.86
N HIS A 152 -0.58 -16.90 -5.03
CA HIS A 152 0.83 -17.22 -5.25
C HIS A 152 0.93 -18.52 -6.05
N ALA A 153 1.06 -18.39 -7.37
CA ALA A 153 1.15 -19.53 -8.27
C ALA A 153 2.47 -20.30 -8.10
N THR A 154 3.54 -19.58 -7.76
CA THR A 154 4.85 -20.12 -7.41
C THR A 154 5.45 -19.30 -6.27
N GLU A 155 6.62 -19.71 -5.77
CA GLU A 155 7.37 -18.93 -4.77
C GLU A 155 7.83 -17.55 -5.30
N LEU A 156 7.99 -17.42 -6.62
CA LEU A 156 8.49 -16.22 -7.27
C LEU A 156 7.39 -15.38 -7.91
N PHE A 157 6.26 -15.98 -8.26
CA PHE A 157 5.23 -15.30 -9.06
C PHE A 157 3.85 -15.39 -8.41
N SER A 158 3.17 -14.26 -8.39
CA SER A 158 1.78 -14.17 -7.94
C SER A 158 0.95 -13.26 -8.83
N ILE A 159 -0.35 -13.54 -8.88
CA ILE A 159 -1.36 -12.74 -9.57
C ILE A 159 -2.45 -12.35 -8.57
N GLY A 160 -2.99 -11.16 -8.70
CA GLY A 160 -3.99 -10.66 -7.77
C GLY A 160 -5.00 -9.71 -8.41
N ILE A 161 -6.06 -9.49 -7.66
CA ILE A 161 -7.03 -8.42 -7.90
C ILE A 161 -6.95 -7.44 -6.74
N GLN A 162 -7.04 -6.16 -7.05
CA GLN A 162 -6.94 -5.07 -6.09
C GLN A 162 -8.07 -4.07 -6.35
N GLY A 163 -8.74 -3.64 -5.29
CA GLY A 163 -9.64 -2.49 -5.31
C GLY A 163 -8.98 -1.30 -4.64
N ARG A 164 -8.88 -0.18 -5.32
CA ARG A 164 -8.52 1.13 -4.75
C ARG A 164 -9.76 1.96 -4.58
N LEU A 165 -9.85 2.68 -3.49
CA LEU A 165 -10.98 3.50 -3.11
C LEU A 165 -10.52 4.93 -2.86
N ASN A 166 -11.17 5.88 -3.55
CA ASN A 166 -10.94 7.32 -3.40
C ASN A 166 -9.47 7.74 -3.58
N ASP A 167 -8.75 7.05 -4.48
CA ASP A 167 -7.34 7.35 -4.80
C ASP A 167 -7.27 8.44 -5.90
N ILE A 168 -6.10 8.67 -6.50
CA ILE A 168 -5.85 9.69 -7.54
C ILE A 168 -6.70 9.46 -8.80
N TYR A 169 -6.93 8.20 -9.15
CA TYR A 169 -7.77 7.79 -10.28
C TYR A 169 -9.16 7.29 -9.81
N ASP A 170 -9.68 7.86 -8.70
CA ASP A 170 -10.93 7.46 -8.06
C ASP A 170 -10.99 5.98 -7.63
N ASP A 171 -12.18 5.40 -7.65
CA ASP A 171 -12.39 4.00 -7.31
C ASP A 171 -11.99 3.12 -8.50
N GLN A 172 -11.03 2.23 -8.29
CA GLN A 172 -10.50 1.35 -9.33
C GLN A 172 -10.48 -0.11 -8.95
N ILE A 173 -10.73 -0.98 -9.93
CA ILE A 173 -10.38 -2.39 -9.86
C ILE A 173 -9.14 -2.61 -10.74
N MET A 174 -8.14 -3.27 -10.21
CA MET A 174 -6.86 -3.53 -10.87
C MET A 174 -6.53 -5.01 -10.87
N LEU A 175 -5.97 -5.48 -11.97
CA LEU A 175 -5.22 -6.74 -12.02
C LEU A 175 -3.77 -6.46 -11.70
N THR A 176 -3.18 -7.29 -10.85
CA THR A 176 -1.80 -7.14 -10.41
C THR A 176 -1.01 -8.42 -10.66
N THR A 177 0.24 -8.27 -11.05
CA THR A 177 1.19 -9.37 -11.12
C THR A 177 2.43 -8.98 -10.33
N ARG A 178 2.95 -9.90 -9.53
CA ARG A 178 4.07 -9.63 -8.66
C ARG A 178 5.14 -10.70 -8.82
N PHE A 179 6.38 -10.24 -8.93
CA PHE A 179 7.57 -11.08 -8.99
C PHE A 179 8.42 -10.79 -7.75
N LYS A 180 8.76 -11.84 -7.02
CA LYS A 180 9.72 -11.76 -5.90
C LYS A 180 11.14 -11.62 -6.47
N ILE A 181 11.93 -10.69 -5.88
CA ILE A 181 13.30 -10.35 -6.31
C ILE A 181 14.30 -10.48 -5.17
#